data_3cfc68eab859d6b5e5890d3e29a75e94
#
_entry.id   3cfc68eab859d6b5e5890d3e29a75e94
#
_cell.length_a   1.000
_cell.length_b   1.000
_cell.length_c   1.000
_cell.angle_alpha   90.00
_cell.angle_beta   90.00
_cell.angle_gamma   90.00
#
_symmetry.space_group_name_H-M   'P 1'
#
loop_
_entity.id
_entity.type
_entity.pdbx_description
1 polymer ?
#
loop_
_entity_poly.entity_id
_entity_poly.type
_entity_poly.pdbx_seq_one_letter_code
_entity_poly.pdbx_strand_id
1 'polypeptide(L)'
;MRKLALFILTLVSLVAISCERDPWLEGPVSLKPSTDTLWFDTLFTQKPGSPYPISVTKIISIRNPENAWVKADFELAGGNASAFRINVDGVAGPSIQGIEIAPRDSVFVFVQCSLEPNNNTQPAIVLDSILARVGGRESRVILSAWGWDAHYVQDSILPCNTRWSLTDKPYVIVGDVLVRQGCTFTIDPGVQIYASARTVLYVLGQLNWQGTPGAPIRIRGDIPSYKTDSLPNQWGGIYLLRNSGNSILKHCDIRNANLGIRVDSLPIAGGYNLRMENTRVSYCGQACVAGVNAKIEAINCLFSDAGSYTFLGLLGGQYNLTHCTLADNGRIGARQKGHFALTNCLRDGLGRVVSTEPLQCSMTNCIVEGPQWEELQFDADAGVPFNLNFGFNLIRTRNEGGYLPASNHIFNQDPLFEAPLAGIYRLQAGSPAIDKGSTTTSISQDLTGFTRTAPNDLGCYEYR
;
A
#
# COMPACT_ATOMS: atom_id res chain seq x y z
N MET A 1 -46.11 28.69 56.59
CA MET A 1 -44.68 29.04 56.82
C MET A 1 -43.85 27.87 57.39
N ARG A 2 -44.25 27.14 58.45
CA ARG A 2 -43.50 25.99 59.01
C ARG A 2 -43.24 24.85 58.00
N LYS A 3 -44.18 24.52 57.10
CA LYS A 3 -44.00 23.45 56.10
C LYS A 3 -43.08 23.85 54.96
N LEU A 4 -43.01 25.14 54.58
CA LEU A 4 -42.12 25.67 53.60
C LEU A 4 -40.67 25.74 54.10
N ALA A 5 -40.53 26.12 55.36
CA ALA A 5 -39.18 26.13 56.00
C ALA A 5 -38.60 24.73 56.17
N LEU A 6 -39.45 23.70 56.48
CA LEU A 6 -39.01 22.34 56.56
C LEU A 6 -38.61 21.75 55.19
N PHE A 7 -39.31 22.14 54.09
CA PHE A 7 -39.00 21.71 52.71
C PHE A 7 -37.71 22.35 52.22
N ILE A 8 -37.47 23.65 52.57
CA ILE A 8 -36.23 24.32 52.23
C ILE A 8 -35.04 23.72 53.01
N LEU A 9 -35.25 23.35 54.28
CA LEU A 9 -34.21 22.76 55.14
C LEU A 9 -33.83 21.34 54.62
N THR A 10 -34.80 20.54 54.16
CA THR A 10 -34.54 19.23 53.56
C THR A 10 -33.90 19.37 52.17
N LEU A 11 -34.24 20.37 51.38
CA LEU A 11 -33.61 20.64 50.09
C LEU A 11 -32.15 21.09 50.26
N VAL A 12 -31.87 21.96 51.27
CA VAL A 12 -30.52 22.42 51.57
C VAL A 12 -29.65 21.30 52.16
N SER A 13 -30.24 20.38 52.98
CA SER A 13 -29.49 19.21 53.45
C SER A 13 -29.21 18.19 52.36
N LEU A 14 -30.07 18.04 51.34
CA LEU A 14 -29.83 17.18 50.17
C LEU A 14 -28.73 17.75 49.23
N VAL A 15 -28.63 19.07 49.13
CA VAL A 15 -27.58 19.72 48.32
C VAL A 15 -26.22 19.68 49.05
N ALA A 16 -26.20 19.71 50.38
CA ALA A 16 -24.97 19.62 51.18
C ALA A 16 -24.29 18.23 51.16
N ILE A 17 -25.03 17.18 50.81
CA ILE A 17 -24.48 15.81 50.72
C ILE A 17 -23.87 15.54 49.31
N SER A 18 -24.07 16.42 48.35
CA SER A 18 -23.70 16.22 46.93
C SER A 18 -22.25 16.59 46.55
N CYS A 19 -21.40 16.93 47.53
CA CYS A 19 -20.02 17.31 47.28
C CYS A 19 -19.01 16.62 48.22
N GLU A 20 -19.13 15.31 48.43
CA GLU A 20 -18.01 14.56 48.94
C GLU A 20 -16.99 14.42 47.81
N ARG A 21 -15.82 15.06 47.98
CA ARG A 21 -14.68 14.74 47.12
C ARG A 21 -14.27 13.29 47.35
N ASP A 22 -14.21 12.50 46.30
CA ASP A 22 -13.66 11.17 46.41
C ASP A 22 -12.32 11.21 47.17
N PRO A 23 -12.08 10.29 48.08
CA PRO A 23 -10.88 10.30 48.90
C PRO A 23 -9.62 10.12 48.07
N TRP A 24 -8.51 10.68 48.54
CA TRP A 24 -7.18 10.39 47.99
C TRP A 24 -6.63 9.11 48.65
N LEU A 25 -6.04 8.25 47.80
CA LEU A 25 -5.35 7.05 48.28
C LEU A 25 -3.83 7.33 48.23
N GLU A 26 -3.19 7.33 49.41
CA GLU A 26 -1.75 7.53 49.55
C GLU A 26 -0.96 6.18 49.54
N GLY A 27 -1.65 5.05 49.56
CA GLY A 27 -1.04 3.71 49.58
C GLY A 27 -0.62 3.19 48.21
N PRO A 28 0.03 2.03 48.18
CA PRO A 28 0.48 1.39 46.94
C PRO A 28 -0.72 0.92 46.10
N VAL A 29 -0.78 1.36 44.83
CA VAL A 29 -1.82 0.96 43.88
C VAL A 29 -1.17 0.35 42.62
N SER A 30 -1.71 -0.79 42.20
CA SER A 30 -1.34 -1.41 40.92
C SER A 30 -2.24 -0.87 39.82
N LEU A 31 -1.73 0.10 39.05
CA LEU A 31 -2.43 0.64 37.90
C LEU A 31 -2.57 -0.44 36.82
N LYS A 32 -3.64 -0.35 36.00
CA LYS A 32 -3.94 -1.33 34.95
C LYS A 32 -3.72 -0.71 33.56
N PRO A 33 -2.60 -1.01 32.88
CA PRO A 33 -2.40 -0.63 31.48
C PRO A 33 -3.38 -1.37 30.56
N SER A 34 -3.76 -0.74 29.46
CA SER A 34 -4.58 -1.37 28.41
C SER A 34 -3.84 -2.46 27.63
N THR A 35 -2.52 -2.51 27.72
CA THR A 35 -1.65 -3.54 27.15
C THR A 35 -0.37 -3.68 27.98
N ASP A 36 0.18 -4.89 28.02
CA ASP A 36 1.47 -5.15 28.69
C ASP A 36 2.66 -4.76 27.79
N THR A 37 2.45 -4.75 26.48
CA THR A 37 3.48 -4.40 25.51
C THR A 37 2.90 -3.53 24.41
N LEU A 38 3.55 -2.40 24.12
CA LEU A 38 3.27 -1.52 23.00
C LEU A 38 4.27 -1.80 21.90
N TRP A 39 3.79 -2.40 20.81
CA TRP A 39 4.59 -2.74 19.65
C TRP A 39 4.59 -1.62 18.64
N PHE A 40 5.77 -1.11 18.28
CA PHE A 40 6.00 -0.38 17.06
C PHE A 40 6.53 -1.38 16.03
N ASP A 41 5.90 -1.44 14.87
CA ASP A 41 6.39 -2.27 13.77
C ASP A 41 7.80 -1.82 13.35
N THR A 42 8.32 -2.27 12.21
CA THR A 42 9.61 -1.80 11.71
C THR A 42 9.53 -0.30 11.37
N LEU A 43 10.44 0.47 11.91
CA LEU A 43 10.58 1.90 11.68
C LEU A 43 11.94 2.16 11.03
N PHE A 44 11.95 3.04 10.03
CA PHE A 44 13.23 3.53 9.51
C PHE A 44 13.88 4.49 10.52
N THR A 45 15.20 4.39 10.66
CA THR A 45 15.96 5.32 11.49
C THR A 45 15.87 6.75 10.93
N GLN A 46 16.02 7.76 11.77
CA GLN A 46 15.99 9.15 11.32
C GLN A 46 17.07 9.43 10.27
N LYS A 47 16.69 10.18 9.23
CA LYS A 47 17.70 10.78 8.36
C LYS A 47 18.51 11.79 9.18
N PRO A 48 19.85 11.71 9.19
CA PRO A 48 20.68 12.71 9.85
C PRO A 48 20.31 14.13 9.42
N GLY A 49 20.03 14.99 10.41
CA GLY A 49 19.63 16.39 10.16
C GLY A 49 18.14 16.62 9.81
N SER A 50 17.30 15.60 9.82
CA SER A 50 15.85 15.77 9.64
C SER A 50 15.20 16.16 10.97
N PRO A 51 14.38 17.23 11.02
CA PRO A 51 13.63 17.60 12.20
C PRO A 51 12.38 16.73 12.44
N TYR A 52 12.01 15.87 11.50
CA TYR A 52 10.77 15.09 11.57
C TYR A 52 11.04 13.68 12.07
N PRO A 53 10.44 13.27 13.21
CA PRO A 53 10.42 11.87 13.62
C PRO A 53 9.62 11.06 12.58
N ILE A 54 10.16 9.93 12.16
CA ILE A 54 9.51 9.04 11.16
C ILE A 54 8.48 8.12 11.83
N SER A 55 8.30 8.19 13.15
CA SER A 55 7.37 7.32 13.85
C SER A 55 5.94 7.85 13.93
N VAL A 56 4.99 6.94 13.88
CA VAL A 56 3.60 7.22 14.26
C VAL A 56 3.49 7.34 15.79
N THR A 57 2.58 8.21 16.28
CA THR A 57 2.23 8.25 17.69
C THR A 57 1.27 7.11 18.01
N LYS A 58 1.60 6.29 18.99
CA LYS A 58 0.69 5.27 19.54
C LYS A 58 0.15 5.72 20.89
N ILE A 59 -1.03 5.24 21.23
CA ILE A 59 -1.75 5.63 22.45
C ILE A 59 -2.06 4.39 23.25
N ILE A 60 -1.79 4.44 24.54
CA ILE A 60 -2.26 3.48 25.55
C ILE A 60 -3.03 4.22 26.63
N SER A 61 -3.92 3.52 27.32
CA SER A 61 -4.56 4.01 28.53
C SER A 61 -4.04 3.26 29.76
N ILE A 62 -3.89 3.99 30.87
CA ILE A 62 -3.50 3.40 32.16
C ILE A 62 -4.58 3.76 33.16
N ARG A 63 -5.26 2.74 33.66
CA ARG A 63 -6.45 2.86 34.50
C ARG A 63 -6.12 2.80 35.99
N ASN A 64 -6.75 3.68 36.77
CA ASN A 64 -6.87 3.57 38.19
C ASN A 64 -8.00 2.57 38.56
N PRO A 65 -7.70 1.41 39.14
CA PRO A 65 -8.73 0.42 39.51
C PRO A 65 -9.47 0.74 40.81
N GLU A 66 -9.04 1.76 41.57
CA GLU A 66 -9.54 2.09 42.89
C GLU A 66 -10.75 3.05 42.84
N ASN A 67 -11.50 3.11 43.96
CA ASN A 67 -12.60 4.07 44.16
C ASN A 67 -12.13 5.38 44.83
N ALA A 68 -10.87 5.73 44.65
CA ALA A 68 -10.23 6.90 45.21
C ALA A 68 -9.30 7.53 44.18
N TRP A 69 -9.05 8.84 44.30
CA TRP A 69 -8.05 9.53 43.55
C TRP A 69 -6.64 9.01 43.84
N VAL A 70 -5.80 8.90 42.83
CA VAL A 70 -4.38 8.55 43.00
C VAL A 70 -3.50 9.56 42.31
N LYS A 71 -2.28 9.76 42.84
CA LYS A 71 -1.19 10.48 42.18
C LYS A 71 -0.18 9.47 41.65
N ALA A 72 0.02 9.47 40.34
CA ALA A 72 0.90 8.54 39.67
C ALA A 72 2.11 9.27 39.08
N ASP A 73 3.27 8.65 39.20
CA ASP A 73 4.51 9.07 38.56
C ASP A 73 4.78 8.14 37.38
N PHE A 74 5.19 8.74 36.26
CA PHE A 74 5.50 8.03 35.01
C PHE A 74 6.96 8.27 34.64
N GLU A 75 7.62 7.22 34.19
CA GLU A 75 9.03 7.27 33.80
C GLU A 75 9.32 6.35 32.63
N LEU A 76 10.17 6.78 31.69
CA LEU A 76 10.84 5.88 30.76
C LEU A 76 12.05 5.25 31.45
N ALA A 77 12.17 3.93 31.46
CA ALA A 77 13.28 3.24 32.11
C ALA A 77 14.66 3.64 31.55
N GLY A 78 14.75 3.93 30.23
CA GLY A 78 15.94 4.44 29.58
C GLY A 78 16.17 5.95 29.77
N GLY A 79 15.27 6.67 30.44
CA GLY A 79 15.38 8.11 30.71
C GLY A 79 15.58 8.95 29.42
N ASN A 80 16.52 9.88 29.47
CA ASN A 80 16.85 10.74 28.33
C ASN A 80 17.52 10.00 27.16
N ALA A 81 18.13 8.83 27.42
CA ALA A 81 18.76 8.00 26.39
C ALA A 81 17.77 7.11 25.66
N SER A 82 16.51 7.06 26.09
CA SER A 82 15.46 6.27 25.43
C SER A 82 15.25 6.71 23.99
N ALA A 83 15.05 5.73 23.11
CA ALA A 83 14.56 5.99 21.75
C ALA A 83 13.08 6.37 21.72
N PHE A 84 12.38 6.23 22.85
CA PHE A 84 10.97 6.56 22.97
C PHE A 84 10.79 7.92 23.64
N ARG A 85 9.65 8.53 23.35
CA ARG A 85 9.17 9.79 23.99
C ARG A 85 7.77 9.57 24.45
N ILE A 86 7.44 10.01 25.67
CA ILE A 86 6.08 9.92 26.22
C ILE A 86 5.51 11.29 26.51
N ASN A 87 4.19 11.38 26.38
CA ASN A 87 3.37 12.46 26.88
C ASN A 87 2.21 11.84 27.64
N VAL A 88 2.07 12.22 28.91
CA VAL A 88 1.02 11.72 29.79
C VAL A 88 0.11 12.88 30.15
N ASP A 89 -1.14 12.80 29.76
CA ASP A 89 -2.15 13.82 30.03
C ASP A 89 -1.70 15.27 29.67
N GLY A 90 -1.04 15.41 28.51
CA GLY A 90 -0.54 16.70 28.02
C GLY A 90 0.86 17.09 28.52
N VAL A 91 1.42 16.35 29.49
CA VAL A 91 2.78 16.62 30.01
C VAL A 91 3.78 15.72 29.31
N ALA A 92 4.77 16.29 28.64
CA ALA A 92 5.81 15.58 27.92
C ALA A 92 7.09 15.47 28.75
N GLY A 93 7.76 14.32 28.68
CA GLY A 93 9.08 14.15 29.33
C GLY A 93 9.41 12.68 29.59
N PRO A 94 10.69 12.36 29.87
CA PRO A 94 11.09 11.01 30.22
C PRO A 94 10.70 10.65 31.68
N SER A 95 10.43 11.68 32.53
CA SER A 95 9.96 11.54 33.91
C SER A 95 8.91 12.59 34.17
N ILE A 96 7.72 12.19 34.58
CA ILE A 96 6.53 13.01 34.79
C ILE A 96 5.96 12.61 36.16
N GLN A 97 5.76 13.57 37.04
CA GLN A 97 5.36 13.32 38.42
C GLN A 97 3.98 13.90 38.72
N GLY A 98 3.26 13.21 39.62
CA GLY A 98 2.06 13.75 40.25
C GLY A 98 0.83 13.84 39.34
N ILE A 99 0.72 12.97 38.32
CA ILE A 99 -0.47 12.89 37.47
C ILE A 99 -1.65 12.36 38.29
N GLU A 100 -2.71 13.14 38.35
CA GLU A 100 -3.92 12.83 39.11
C GLU A 100 -4.85 11.96 38.27
N ILE A 101 -5.23 10.79 38.77
CA ILE A 101 -6.14 9.87 38.07
C ILE A 101 -7.37 9.67 38.96
N ALA A 102 -8.54 10.04 38.44
CA ALA A 102 -9.81 9.92 39.15
C ALA A 102 -10.19 8.45 39.45
N PRO A 103 -11.09 8.24 40.41
CA PRO A 103 -11.61 6.89 40.72
C PRO A 103 -12.17 6.21 39.49
N ARG A 104 -11.71 4.99 39.21
CA ARG A 104 -12.15 4.14 38.06
C ARG A 104 -11.85 4.70 36.68
N ASP A 105 -11.18 5.84 36.57
CA ASP A 105 -10.84 6.51 35.33
C ASP A 105 -9.45 6.11 34.80
N SER A 106 -9.07 6.64 33.64
CA SER A 106 -7.83 6.33 32.93
C SER A 106 -7.15 7.59 32.42
N VAL A 107 -5.84 7.58 32.44
CA VAL A 107 -5.01 8.57 31.77
C VAL A 107 -4.49 8.01 30.44
N PHE A 108 -4.40 8.86 29.41
CA PHE A 108 -3.81 8.50 28.13
C PHE A 108 -2.32 8.82 28.11
N VAL A 109 -1.56 7.84 27.61
CA VAL A 109 -0.13 7.98 27.38
C VAL A 109 0.12 7.89 25.87
N PHE A 110 0.57 8.99 25.31
CA PHE A 110 1.01 9.10 23.92
C PHE A 110 2.48 8.71 23.85
N VAL A 111 2.82 7.78 22.96
CA VAL A 111 4.18 7.27 22.83
C VAL A 111 4.64 7.44 21.38
N GLN A 112 5.82 8.03 21.21
CA GLN A 112 6.53 8.14 19.94
C GLN A 112 7.86 7.39 20.04
N CYS A 113 8.35 6.89 18.89
CA CYS A 113 9.66 6.27 18.78
C CYS A 113 10.49 7.04 17.75
N SER A 114 11.71 7.40 18.10
CA SER A 114 12.68 8.06 17.22
C SER A 114 13.99 7.30 17.29
N LEU A 115 14.39 6.73 16.16
CA LEU A 115 15.54 5.85 16.08
C LEU A 115 16.71 6.56 15.38
N GLU A 116 17.84 6.61 16.04
CA GLU A 116 19.07 7.10 15.42
C GLU A 116 19.72 6.01 14.55
N PRO A 117 20.40 6.38 13.46
CA PRO A 117 21.14 5.44 12.63
C PRO A 117 22.23 4.72 13.45
N ASN A 118 22.30 3.42 13.27
CA ASN A 118 23.24 2.55 13.99
C ASN A 118 24.14 1.73 13.06
N ASN A 119 24.08 2.00 11.73
CA ASN A 119 24.78 1.28 10.66
C ASN A 119 24.42 -0.21 10.53
N ASN A 120 23.34 -0.66 11.11
CA ASN A 120 22.88 -2.03 10.94
C ASN A 120 22.26 -2.23 9.53
N THR A 121 22.62 -3.34 8.89
CA THR A 121 22.06 -3.74 7.58
C THR A 121 20.74 -4.47 7.72
N GLN A 122 20.41 -4.99 8.90
CA GLN A 122 19.17 -5.67 9.21
C GLN A 122 18.41 -4.94 10.31
N PRO A 123 17.08 -5.05 10.35
CA PRO A 123 16.29 -4.49 11.44
C PRO A 123 16.76 -4.99 12.80
N ALA A 124 16.97 -4.09 13.74
CA ALA A 124 17.38 -4.39 15.11
C ALA A 124 16.28 -4.03 16.11
N ILE A 125 16.10 -4.88 17.14
CA ILE A 125 15.13 -4.61 18.22
C ILE A 125 15.63 -3.48 19.10
N VAL A 126 14.72 -2.53 19.40
CA VAL A 126 14.90 -1.48 20.39
C VAL A 126 13.83 -1.65 21.45
N LEU A 127 14.26 -1.78 22.70
CA LEU A 127 13.39 -2.03 23.86
C LEU A 127 13.53 -0.92 24.88
N ASP A 128 12.41 -0.59 25.52
CA ASP A 128 12.34 0.22 26.73
C ASP A 128 11.07 -0.13 27.52
N SER A 129 10.76 0.61 28.60
CA SER A 129 9.55 0.43 29.37
C SER A 129 9.02 1.75 29.91
N ILE A 130 7.69 1.88 29.97
CA ILE A 130 7.02 2.89 30.75
C ILE A 130 6.79 2.29 32.14
N LEU A 131 7.27 2.98 33.19
CA LEU A 131 7.06 2.63 34.59
C LEU A 131 6.04 3.61 35.16
N ALA A 132 4.90 3.11 35.62
CA ALA A 132 3.87 3.90 36.27
C ALA A 132 3.82 3.52 37.76
N ARG A 133 4.05 4.49 38.69
CA ARG A 133 4.18 4.23 40.10
C ARG A 133 3.14 4.99 40.92
N VAL A 134 2.53 4.30 41.90
CA VAL A 134 1.66 4.92 42.92
C VAL A 134 2.02 4.31 44.28
N GLY A 135 2.39 5.15 45.25
CA GLY A 135 2.73 4.71 46.61
C GLY A 135 3.85 3.63 46.64
N GLY A 136 4.81 3.71 45.71
CA GLY A 136 5.89 2.74 45.59
C GLY A 136 5.55 1.45 44.81
N ARG A 137 4.31 1.23 44.45
CA ARG A 137 3.90 0.11 43.56
C ARG A 137 4.12 0.46 42.11
N GLU A 138 4.83 -0.38 41.36
CA GLU A 138 5.13 -0.21 39.97
C GLU A 138 4.19 -1.06 39.09
N SER A 139 3.69 -0.45 38.03
CA SER A 139 3.06 -1.09 36.86
C SER A 139 3.91 -0.76 35.64
N ARG A 140 4.11 -1.75 34.76
CA ARG A 140 5.06 -1.64 33.65
C ARG A 140 4.36 -1.91 32.31
N VAL A 141 4.74 -1.12 31.29
CA VAL A 141 4.42 -1.41 29.89
C VAL A 141 5.72 -1.50 29.11
N ILE A 142 5.95 -2.60 28.42
CA ILE A 142 7.12 -2.80 27.55
C ILE A 142 6.90 -2.03 26.26
N LEU A 143 7.92 -1.29 25.81
CA LEU A 143 7.97 -0.64 24.52
C LEU A 143 8.91 -1.42 23.61
N SER A 144 8.46 -1.78 22.42
CA SER A 144 9.26 -2.54 21.47
C SER A 144 9.12 -1.96 20.06
N ALA A 145 10.24 -1.71 19.40
CA ALA A 145 10.33 -1.27 18.02
C ALA A 145 11.43 -2.05 17.29
N TRP A 146 11.29 -2.17 15.96
CA TRP A 146 12.35 -2.64 15.08
C TRP A 146 12.91 -1.45 14.31
N GLY A 147 14.19 -1.14 14.50
CA GLY A 147 14.88 -0.08 13.79
C GLY A 147 15.60 -0.60 12.56
N TRP A 148 15.41 0.03 11.40
CA TRP A 148 16.08 -0.33 10.17
C TRP A 148 16.69 0.90 9.50
N ASP A 149 18.01 0.87 9.27
CA ASP A 149 18.70 1.91 8.55
C ASP A 149 18.36 1.88 7.05
N ALA A 150 18.45 3.04 6.40
CA ALA A 150 18.11 3.18 5.00
C ALA A 150 19.05 4.14 4.25
N HIS A 151 19.08 4.00 2.92
CA HIS A 151 19.65 4.99 2.01
C HIS A 151 18.56 6.01 1.66
N TYR A 152 18.65 7.23 2.20
CA TYR A 152 17.62 8.26 2.02
C TYR A 152 17.82 9.05 0.74
N VAL A 153 16.71 9.22 0.00
CA VAL A 153 16.60 10.12 -1.16
C VAL A 153 15.44 11.08 -0.89
N GLN A 154 15.70 12.37 -0.92
CA GLN A 154 14.70 13.38 -0.58
C GLN A 154 14.58 14.43 -1.67
N ASP A 155 13.34 14.71 -2.13
CA ASP A 155 12.99 15.77 -3.11
C ASP A 155 14.08 15.95 -4.16
N SER A 156 14.35 14.89 -4.94
CA SER A 156 15.57 14.81 -5.72
C SER A 156 15.31 14.81 -7.23
N ILE A 157 16.04 15.65 -7.94
CA ILE A 157 16.27 15.47 -9.36
C ILE A 157 17.48 14.55 -9.51
N LEU A 158 17.25 13.30 -9.94
CA LEU A 158 18.32 12.32 -10.05
C LEU A 158 19.41 12.77 -11.04
N PRO A 159 20.69 12.60 -10.69
CA PRO A 159 21.77 12.71 -11.67
C PRO A 159 21.49 11.84 -12.90
N CYS A 160 21.95 12.27 -14.08
CA CYS A 160 21.74 11.49 -15.30
C CYS A 160 22.43 10.13 -15.17
N ASN A 161 21.76 9.07 -15.62
CA ASN A 161 22.23 7.68 -15.53
C ASN A 161 22.48 7.18 -14.10
N THR A 162 21.65 7.65 -13.15
CA THR A 162 21.65 7.13 -11.78
C THR A 162 21.41 5.62 -11.78
N ARG A 163 22.17 4.90 -10.95
CA ARG A 163 22.00 3.47 -10.71
C ARG A 163 21.91 3.20 -9.22
N TRP A 164 20.86 2.50 -8.81
CA TRP A 164 20.74 1.96 -7.45
C TRP A 164 21.04 0.48 -7.46
N SER A 165 22.11 0.11 -6.76
CA SER A 165 22.65 -1.26 -6.73
C SER A 165 22.87 -1.80 -5.32
N LEU A 166 22.74 -0.95 -4.29
CA LEU A 166 22.99 -1.38 -2.92
C LEU A 166 21.79 -2.18 -2.41
N THR A 167 22.07 -3.35 -1.84
CA THR A 167 21.08 -4.27 -1.26
C THR A 167 21.34 -4.51 0.23
N ASP A 168 22.31 -3.83 0.81
CA ASP A 168 22.65 -3.87 2.23
C ASP A 168 21.55 -3.25 3.08
N LYS A 169 20.97 -2.14 2.62
CA LYS A 169 19.86 -1.41 3.24
C LYS A 169 18.84 -1.00 2.17
N PRO A 170 17.57 -0.82 2.53
CA PRO A 170 16.60 -0.30 1.57
C PRO A 170 16.85 1.17 1.23
N TYR A 171 16.38 1.59 0.07
CA TYR A 171 16.21 3.00 -0.25
C TYR A 171 14.89 3.51 0.32
N VAL A 172 14.91 4.68 0.94
CA VAL A 172 13.70 5.38 1.40
C VAL A 172 13.59 6.71 0.66
N ILE A 173 12.52 6.88 -0.09
CA ILE A 173 12.21 8.10 -0.82
C ILE A 173 11.26 8.96 0.01
N VAL A 174 11.65 10.19 0.28
CA VAL A 174 10.83 11.19 0.97
C VAL A 174 10.62 12.37 0.02
N GLY A 175 9.38 12.70 -0.30
CA GLY A 175 9.05 13.68 -1.33
C GLY A 175 9.23 13.13 -2.74
N ASP A 176 9.23 14.00 -3.74
CA ASP A 176 9.21 13.60 -5.14
C ASP A 176 10.59 13.34 -5.72
N VAL A 177 10.64 12.43 -6.69
CA VAL A 177 11.88 12.12 -7.43
C VAL A 177 11.63 12.30 -8.92
N LEU A 178 12.56 12.97 -9.61
CA LEU A 178 12.48 13.25 -11.03
C LEU A 178 13.65 12.61 -11.81
N VAL A 179 13.32 11.80 -12.81
CA VAL A 179 14.24 11.34 -13.86
C VAL A 179 14.12 12.27 -15.07
N ARG A 180 15.16 13.03 -15.37
CA ARG A 180 15.15 14.01 -16.46
C ARG A 180 15.09 13.36 -17.85
N GLN A 181 14.61 14.11 -18.80
CA GLN A 181 14.59 13.71 -20.22
C GLN A 181 16.00 13.34 -20.70
N GLY A 182 16.10 12.27 -21.48
CA GLY A 182 17.37 11.74 -22.02
C GLY A 182 18.22 10.98 -20.99
N CYS A 183 17.80 10.91 -19.72
CA CYS A 183 18.52 10.18 -18.68
C CYS A 183 17.86 8.83 -18.41
N THR A 184 18.66 7.84 -18.01
CA THR A 184 18.18 6.52 -17.60
C THR A 184 18.35 6.32 -16.09
N PHE A 185 17.30 5.86 -15.43
CA PHE A 185 17.36 5.43 -14.04
C PHE A 185 17.37 3.90 -13.97
N THR A 186 18.47 3.35 -13.54
CA THR A 186 18.70 1.91 -13.45
C THR A 186 18.59 1.42 -12.02
N ILE A 187 17.89 0.30 -11.81
CA ILE A 187 17.82 -0.40 -10.52
C ILE A 187 18.22 -1.85 -10.74
N ASP A 188 19.12 -2.32 -9.88
CA ASP A 188 19.65 -3.68 -9.92
C ASP A 188 18.78 -4.69 -9.17
N PRO A 189 18.93 -5.99 -9.46
CA PRO A 189 18.18 -7.05 -8.78
C PRO A 189 18.30 -7.00 -7.25
N GLY A 190 17.18 -7.23 -6.57
CA GLY A 190 17.12 -7.34 -5.10
C GLY A 190 17.01 -6.01 -4.36
N VAL A 191 17.12 -4.88 -5.03
CA VAL A 191 16.93 -3.56 -4.41
C VAL A 191 15.52 -3.42 -3.88
N GLN A 192 15.41 -2.93 -2.63
CA GLN A 192 14.15 -2.62 -1.97
C GLN A 192 13.99 -1.12 -1.82
N ILE A 193 12.81 -0.62 -2.14
CA ILE A 193 12.48 0.80 -2.10
C ILE A 193 11.22 0.99 -1.28
N TYR A 194 11.23 1.96 -0.39
CA TYR A 194 10.09 2.41 0.37
C TYR A 194 9.84 3.88 0.06
N ALA A 195 8.60 4.21 -0.26
CA ALA A 195 8.21 5.56 -0.65
C ALA A 195 7.26 6.15 0.39
N SER A 196 7.57 7.34 0.88
CA SER A 196 6.75 8.06 1.85
C SER A 196 5.41 8.49 1.25
N ALA A 197 4.49 8.84 2.12
CA ALA A 197 3.17 9.31 1.73
C ALA A 197 3.27 10.47 0.71
N ARG A 198 2.46 10.38 -0.37
CA ARG A 198 2.39 11.32 -1.50
C ARG A 198 3.60 11.34 -2.43
N THR A 199 4.69 10.63 -2.14
CA THR A 199 5.85 10.51 -3.04
C THR A 199 5.43 10.06 -4.43
N VAL A 200 5.86 10.77 -5.46
CA VAL A 200 5.72 10.37 -6.87
C VAL A 200 7.10 10.28 -7.51
N LEU A 201 7.32 9.19 -8.25
CA LEU A 201 8.47 9.07 -9.13
C LEU A 201 8.09 9.56 -10.54
N TYR A 202 8.47 10.80 -10.87
CA TYR A 202 8.26 11.39 -12.19
C TYR A 202 9.37 10.98 -13.16
N VAL A 203 8.99 10.53 -14.33
CA VAL A 203 9.92 10.04 -15.36
C VAL A 203 9.68 10.77 -16.68
N LEU A 204 10.57 11.69 -17.03
CA LEU A 204 10.67 12.29 -18.36
C LEU A 204 11.70 11.56 -19.23
N GLY A 205 12.57 10.77 -18.62
CA GLY A 205 13.58 9.95 -19.26
C GLY A 205 13.12 8.50 -19.40
N GLN A 206 13.92 7.57 -18.89
CA GLN A 206 13.76 6.13 -19.06
C GLN A 206 14.03 5.38 -17.77
N LEU A 207 13.26 4.34 -17.49
CA LEU A 207 13.53 3.36 -16.45
C LEU A 207 14.17 2.10 -17.05
N ASN A 208 15.20 1.58 -16.38
CA ASN A 208 15.79 0.29 -16.69
C ASN A 208 15.89 -0.54 -15.41
N TRP A 209 14.79 -1.17 -15.02
CA TRP A 209 14.67 -1.97 -13.80
C TRP A 209 14.61 -3.43 -14.17
N GLN A 210 15.67 -4.17 -13.87
CA GLN A 210 15.80 -5.56 -14.26
C GLN A 210 16.11 -6.44 -13.07
N GLY A 211 15.08 -6.80 -12.30
CA GLY A 211 15.15 -7.81 -11.27
C GLY A 211 15.30 -9.23 -11.84
N THR A 212 15.34 -10.21 -10.96
CA THR A 212 15.34 -11.65 -11.29
C THR A 212 14.29 -12.38 -10.46
N PRO A 213 13.89 -13.63 -10.80
CA PRO A 213 12.95 -14.40 -9.99
C PRO A 213 13.38 -14.54 -8.52
N GLY A 214 14.69 -14.76 -8.27
CA GLY A 214 15.25 -14.90 -6.93
C GLY A 214 15.54 -13.57 -6.22
N ALA A 215 15.65 -12.46 -6.97
CA ALA A 215 15.97 -11.13 -6.46
C ALA A 215 15.12 -10.05 -7.18
N PRO A 216 13.79 -10.02 -6.97
CA PRO A 216 12.94 -9.01 -7.56
C PRO A 216 13.22 -7.62 -6.98
N ILE A 217 13.00 -6.59 -7.78
CA ILE A 217 12.99 -5.21 -7.32
C ILE A 217 11.65 -4.94 -6.65
N ARG A 218 11.66 -4.38 -5.43
CA ARG A 218 10.44 -4.11 -4.67
C ARG A 218 10.28 -2.63 -4.38
N ILE A 219 9.09 -2.10 -4.62
CA ILE A 219 8.72 -0.75 -4.20
C ILE A 219 7.37 -0.75 -3.48
N ARG A 220 7.31 -0.12 -2.29
CA ARG A 220 6.16 -0.13 -1.38
C ARG A 220 6.05 1.20 -0.63
N GLY A 221 4.96 1.35 0.14
CA GLY A 221 4.88 2.42 1.16
C GLY A 221 5.92 2.26 2.28
N ASP A 222 6.27 3.36 2.93
CA ASP A 222 7.35 3.44 3.92
C ASP A 222 6.96 2.96 5.33
N ILE A 223 5.86 2.26 5.47
CA ILE A 223 5.43 1.62 6.71
C ILE A 223 5.61 0.09 6.55
N PRO A 224 6.80 -0.45 6.80
CA PRO A 224 7.08 -1.88 6.59
C PRO A 224 6.44 -2.73 7.69
N SER A 225 5.16 -3.01 7.54
CA SER A 225 4.36 -3.84 8.44
C SER A 225 3.52 -4.81 7.64
N TYR A 226 3.40 -6.06 8.10
CA TYR A 226 2.50 -7.02 7.49
C TYR A 226 1.03 -6.57 7.49
N LYS A 227 0.65 -5.67 8.42
CA LYS A 227 -0.71 -5.11 8.50
C LYS A 227 -0.98 -4.08 7.41
N THR A 228 0.05 -3.45 6.89
CA THR A 228 -0.04 -2.41 5.87
C THR A 228 0.34 -2.90 4.47
N ASP A 229 0.87 -4.11 4.33
CA ASP A 229 1.37 -4.67 3.06
C ASP A 229 0.29 -4.79 1.96
N SER A 230 -0.98 -4.84 2.36
CA SER A 230 -2.15 -4.86 1.46
C SER A 230 -2.98 -3.57 1.47
N LEU A 231 -2.54 -2.51 2.15
CA LEU A 231 -3.27 -1.24 2.18
C LEU A 231 -2.84 -0.35 1.01
N PRO A 232 -3.80 0.20 0.23
CA PRO A 232 -3.51 1.12 -0.86
C PRO A 232 -3.19 2.53 -0.35
N ASN A 233 -2.89 3.44 -1.27
CA ASN A 233 -2.72 4.89 -1.03
C ASN A 233 -1.60 5.28 -0.06
N GLN A 234 -0.57 4.44 0.08
CA GLN A 234 0.57 4.76 0.93
C GLN A 234 1.57 5.71 0.26
N TRP A 235 1.61 5.75 -1.08
CA TRP A 235 2.43 6.66 -1.87
C TRP A 235 1.76 6.99 -3.22
N GLY A 236 2.31 7.94 -3.99
CA GLY A 236 1.67 8.44 -5.21
C GLY A 236 1.71 7.46 -6.37
N GLY A 237 2.90 6.94 -6.70
CA GLY A 237 3.10 6.01 -7.82
C GLY A 237 4.26 6.38 -8.73
N ILE A 238 4.36 5.71 -9.88
CA ILE A 238 5.36 5.93 -10.92
C ILE A 238 4.66 6.58 -12.13
N TYR A 239 5.09 7.78 -12.52
CA TYR A 239 4.47 8.55 -13.60
C TYR A 239 5.45 8.75 -14.75
N LEU A 240 5.28 7.95 -15.82
CA LEU A 240 5.98 8.12 -17.07
C LEU A 240 5.28 9.22 -17.85
N LEU A 241 5.89 10.40 -17.86
CA LEU A 241 5.31 11.60 -18.44
C LEU A 241 5.57 11.65 -19.96
N ARG A 242 4.92 12.60 -20.61
CA ARG A 242 5.10 12.84 -22.03
C ARG A 242 6.59 12.95 -22.39
N ASN A 243 7.01 12.31 -23.47
CA ASN A 243 8.38 12.16 -23.97
C ASN A 243 9.22 11.11 -23.22
N SER A 244 8.73 10.46 -22.19
CA SER A 244 9.36 9.24 -21.68
C SER A 244 9.16 8.11 -22.68
N GLY A 245 10.11 7.18 -22.75
CA GLY A 245 9.98 6.04 -23.65
C GLY A 245 11.01 4.96 -23.38
N ASN A 246 10.77 3.78 -23.95
CA ASN A 246 11.61 2.60 -23.85
C ASN A 246 11.93 2.17 -22.39
N SER A 247 11.02 2.44 -21.46
CA SER A 247 11.15 1.99 -20.07
C SER A 247 10.89 0.50 -19.95
N ILE A 248 11.76 -0.20 -19.20
CA ILE A 248 11.67 -1.65 -18.96
C ILE A 248 11.58 -1.89 -17.47
N LEU A 249 10.54 -2.65 -17.06
CA LEU A 249 10.38 -3.19 -15.72
C LEU A 249 10.30 -4.72 -15.81
N LYS A 250 11.29 -5.41 -15.28
CA LYS A 250 11.35 -6.86 -15.27
C LYS A 250 11.52 -7.38 -13.86
N HIS A 251 10.73 -8.39 -13.47
CA HIS A 251 10.70 -8.94 -12.12
C HIS A 251 10.62 -7.85 -11.04
N CYS A 252 9.64 -6.95 -11.18
CA CYS A 252 9.33 -5.93 -10.19
C CYS A 252 8.07 -6.29 -9.39
N ASP A 253 8.04 -5.88 -8.13
CA ASP A 253 6.87 -6.00 -7.23
C ASP A 253 6.54 -4.60 -6.68
N ILE A 254 5.51 -3.97 -7.26
CA ILE A 254 5.09 -2.60 -7.00
C ILE A 254 3.77 -2.62 -6.25
N ARG A 255 3.72 -2.04 -5.05
CA ARG A 255 2.52 -2.11 -4.20
C ARG A 255 2.19 -0.79 -3.52
N ASN A 256 0.95 -0.73 -3.03
CA ASN A 256 0.45 0.27 -2.09
C ASN A 256 0.38 1.70 -2.65
N ALA A 257 0.53 1.88 -3.96
CA ALA A 257 0.43 3.19 -4.57
C ALA A 257 -1.02 3.72 -4.61
N ASN A 258 -1.18 5.01 -4.79
CA ASN A 258 -2.47 5.56 -5.22
C ASN A 258 -2.75 5.15 -6.67
N LEU A 259 -1.79 5.40 -7.56
CA LEU A 259 -1.80 4.94 -8.96
C LEU A 259 -0.47 4.24 -9.24
N GLY A 260 -0.47 2.92 -9.39
CA GLY A 260 0.74 2.10 -9.48
C GLY A 260 1.70 2.63 -10.54
N ILE A 261 1.30 2.55 -11.80
CA ILE A 261 2.06 3.09 -12.93
C ILE A 261 1.12 3.88 -13.84
N ARG A 262 1.44 5.14 -14.08
CA ARG A 262 0.80 5.99 -15.08
C ARG A 262 1.73 6.22 -16.25
N VAL A 263 1.21 6.11 -17.48
CA VAL A 263 1.96 6.31 -18.72
C VAL A 263 1.23 7.31 -19.60
N ASP A 264 1.83 8.46 -19.84
CA ASP A 264 1.24 9.53 -20.63
C ASP A 264 1.83 9.60 -22.03
N SER A 265 0.96 9.61 -23.05
CA SER A 265 1.27 9.84 -24.46
C SER A 265 2.02 8.71 -25.17
N LEU A 266 1.88 8.64 -26.49
CA LEU A 266 2.64 7.72 -27.33
C LEU A 266 4.14 8.08 -27.36
N PRO A 267 5.05 7.08 -27.53
CA PRO A 267 6.47 7.33 -27.65
C PRO A 267 6.78 8.09 -28.94
N ILE A 268 7.75 9.00 -28.90
CA ILE A 268 8.13 9.86 -30.03
C ILE A 268 8.75 9.06 -31.18
N ALA A 269 9.40 7.95 -30.91
CA ALA A 269 10.24 7.22 -31.89
C ALA A 269 9.84 5.74 -32.02
N GLY A 270 8.60 5.41 -32.28
CA GLY A 270 8.20 4.06 -32.74
C GLY A 270 8.37 2.89 -31.78
N GLY A 271 9.02 3.07 -30.62
CA GLY A 271 9.22 2.06 -29.59
C GLY A 271 7.97 1.82 -28.73
N TYR A 272 8.16 1.59 -27.45
CA TYR A 272 7.10 1.55 -26.42
C TYR A 272 7.38 2.63 -25.35
N ASN A 273 6.35 3.06 -24.64
CA ASN A 273 6.56 3.88 -23.44
C ASN A 273 7.03 2.98 -22.29
N LEU A 274 6.35 1.83 -22.11
CA LEU A 274 6.60 0.91 -21.04
C LEU A 274 6.49 -0.54 -21.52
N ARG A 275 7.52 -1.33 -21.23
CA ARG A 275 7.48 -2.79 -21.31
C ARG A 275 7.64 -3.40 -19.92
N MET A 276 6.72 -4.25 -19.56
CA MET A 276 6.73 -4.98 -18.29
C MET A 276 6.84 -6.49 -18.56
N GLU A 277 7.76 -7.14 -17.87
CA GLU A 277 7.91 -8.60 -17.91
C GLU A 277 7.96 -9.16 -16.47
N ASN A 278 7.22 -10.21 -16.20
CA ASN A 278 7.25 -10.89 -14.91
C ASN A 278 7.09 -9.91 -13.73
N THR A 279 6.18 -8.95 -13.86
CA THR A 279 6.04 -7.84 -12.92
C THR A 279 4.67 -7.88 -12.25
N ARG A 280 4.65 -7.60 -10.95
CA ARG A 280 3.41 -7.42 -10.17
C ARG A 280 3.17 -5.96 -9.89
N VAL A 281 1.92 -5.53 -10.06
CA VAL A 281 1.43 -4.24 -9.56
C VAL A 281 0.13 -4.50 -8.82
N SER A 282 0.10 -4.21 -7.51
CA SER A 282 -1.04 -4.60 -6.67
C SER A 282 -1.31 -3.63 -5.53
N TYR A 283 -2.50 -3.73 -4.94
CA TYR A 283 -2.94 -2.92 -3.82
C TYR A 283 -2.87 -1.42 -4.11
N CYS A 284 -3.41 -1.02 -5.27
CA CYS A 284 -3.43 0.37 -5.70
C CYS A 284 -4.78 1.02 -5.42
N GLY A 285 -4.77 2.30 -5.00
CA GLY A 285 -6.00 3.01 -4.63
C GLY A 285 -6.92 3.31 -5.80
N GLN A 286 -6.34 3.62 -6.97
CA GLN A 286 -7.08 3.92 -8.19
C GLN A 286 -6.86 2.83 -9.24
N ALA A 287 -5.66 2.73 -9.78
CA ALA A 287 -5.34 1.74 -10.81
C ALA A 287 -3.96 1.14 -10.62
N CYS A 288 -3.78 -0.15 -11.01
CA CYS A 288 -2.46 -0.74 -11.07
C CYS A 288 -1.66 -0.14 -12.23
N VAL A 289 -2.23 -0.12 -13.44
CA VAL A 289 -1.62 0.47 -14.62
C VAL A 289 -2.64 1.33 -15.34
N ALA A 290 -2.26 2.57 -15.67
CA ALA A 290 -3.07 3.47 -16.46
C ALA A 290 -2.24 4.06 -17.63
N GLY A 291 -2.69 3.86 -18.86
CA GLY A 291 -2.16 4.48 -20.07
C GLY A 291 -3.08 5.57 -20.59
N VAL A 292 -2.54 6.74 -20.89
CA VAL A 292 -3.27 7.82 -21.57
C VAL A 292 -2.68 7.99 -22.94
N ASN A 293 -3.34 7.48 -23.99
CA ASN A 293 -2.83 7.43 -25.35
C ASN A 293 -1.36 6.91 -25.40
N ALA A 294 -1.12 5.78 -24.75
CA ALA A 294 0.21 5.25 -24.50
C ALA A 294 0.44 3.93 -25.23
N LYS A 295 1.71 3.52 -25.37
CA LYS A 295 2.09 2.20 -25.87
C LYS A 295 2.70 1.37 -24.74
N ILE A 296 1.95 0.36 -24.30
CA ILE A 296 2.32 -0.51 -23.18
C ILE A 296 2.33 -1.98 -23.64
N GLU A 297 3.41 -2.67 -23.32
CA GLU A 297 3.54 -4.11 -23.48
C GLU A 297 3.69 -4.75 -22.10
N ALA A 298 2.90 -5.77 -21.81
CA ALA A 298 2.93 -6.54 -20.56
C ALA A 298 2.97 -8.05 -20.86
N ILE A 299 3.97 -8.73 -20.31
CA ILE A 299 4.20 -10.16 -20.49
C ILE A 299 4.32 -10.82 -19.12
N ASN A 300 3.58 -11.87 -18.86
CA ASN A 300 3.56 -12.58 -17.58
C ASN A 300 3.35 -11.64 -16.37
N CYS A 301 2.48 -10.65 -16.48
CA CYS A 301 2.27 -9.68 -15.41
C CYS A 301 1.03 -10.02 -14.56
N LEU A 302 1.10 -9.69 -13.28
CA LEU A 302 -0.03 -9.71 -12.35
C LEU A 302 -0.43 -8.28 -12.02
N PHE A 303 -1.64 -7.89 -12.40
CA PHE A 303 -2.28 -6.65 -11.99
C PHE A 303 -3.46 -6.99 -11.10
N SER A 304 -3.36 -6.70 -9.80
CA SER A 304 -4.39 -7.17 -8.87
C SER A 304 -4.74 -6.17 -7.79
N ASP A 305 -5.95 -6.32 -7.26
CA ASP A 305 -6.40 -5.65 -6.05
C ASP A 305 -6.27 -4.12 -6.16
N ALA A 306 -7.06 -3.53 -7.03
CA ALA A 306 -7.14 -2.08 -7.24
C ALA A 306 -8.49 -1.53 -6.82
N GLY A 307 -8.52 -0.30 -6.31
CA GLY A 307 -9.76 0.36 -5.92
C GLY A 307 -10.72 0.64 -7.08
N SER A 308 -10.18 0.79 -8.30
CA SER A 308 -11.00 1.01 -9.50
C SER A 308 -10.61 0.11 -10.67
N TYR A 309 -9.33 0.14 -11.10
CA TYR A 309 -8.91 -0.55 -12.31
C TYR A 309 -7.62 -1.35 -12.08
N THR A 310 -7.57 -2.58 -12.52
CA THR A 310 -6.29 -3.29 -12.66
C THR A 310 -5.55 -2.82 -13.89
N PHE A 311 -6.28 -2.48 -14.97
CA PHE A 311 -5.72 -1.89 -16.17
C PHE A 311 -6.71 -0.86 -16.77
N LEU A 312 -6.19 0.33 -17.09
CA LEU A 312 -6.97 1.43 -17.65
C LEU A 312 -6.25 2.00 -18.88
N GLY A 313 -6.86 1.90 -20.06
CA GLY A 313 -6.42 2.56 -21.30
C GLY A 313 -7.35 3.73 -21.62
N LEU A 314 -6.88 4.96 -21.47
CA LEU A 314 -7.64 6.18 -21.71
C LEU A 314 -7.23 6.85 -23.00
N LEU A 315 -8.22 7.39 -23.71
CA LEU A 315 -8.01 8.26 -24.89
C LEU A 315 -7.10 7.60 -25.92
N GLY A 316 -7.42 6.36 -26.33
CA GLY A 316 -6.66 5.63 -27.34
C GLY A 316 -5.41 4.94 -26.81
N GLY A 317 -4.48 4.65 -27.71
CA GLY A 317 -3.20 4.02 -27.42
C GLY A 317 -3.06 2.61 -27.97
N GLN A 318 -1.91 1.99 -27.69
CA GLN A 318 -1.56 0.63 -28.12
C GLN A 318 -1.18 -0.22 -26.91
N TYR A 319 -1.95 -1.28 -26.67
CA TYR A 319 -1.78 -2.16 -25.52
C TYR A 319 -1.62 -3.60 -25.97
N ASN A 320 -0.59 -4.27 -25.45
CA ASN A 320 -0.35 -5.67 -25.72
C ASN A 320 -0.13 -6.43 -24.42
N LEU A 321 -1.05 -7.34 -24.08
CA LEU A 321 -1.02 -8.15 -22.88
C LEU A 321 -0.91 -9.63 -23.26
N THR A 322 0.12 -10.30 -22.76
CA THR A 322 0.35 -11.73 -23.04
C THR A 322 0.61 -12.48 -21.74
N HIS A 323 -0.12 -13.56 -21.49
CA HIS A 323 -0.03 -14.31 -20.24
C HIS A 323 -0.16 -13.42 -18.98
N CYS A 324 -1.08 -12.46 -18.98
CA CYS A 324 -1.32 -11.60 -17.83
C CYS A 324 -2.51 -12.09 -17.02
N THR A 325 -2.44 -11.93 -15.70
CA THR A 325 -3.58 -12.08 -14.80
C THR A 325 -4.01 -10.71 -14.30
N LEU A 326 -5.24 -10.33 -14.62
CA LEU A 326 -5.90 -9.13 -14.14
C LEU A 326 -7.00 -9.61 -13.19
N ALA A 327 -6.80 -9.43 -11.90
CA ALA A 327 -7.68 -10.00 -10.89
C ALA A 327 -7.98 -9.03 -9.74
N ASP A 328 -9.19 -9.04 -9.25
CA ASP A 328 -9.58 -8.26 -8.10
C ASP A 328 -10.48 -9.09 -7.18
N ASN A 329 -10.18 -9.05 -5.89
CA ASN A 329 -10.97 -9.75 -4.87
C ASN A 329 -12.03 -8.89 -4.18
N GLY A 330 -12.19 -7.61 -4.60
CA GLY A 330 -13.18 -6.67 -4.07
C GLY A 330 -12.86 -6.07 -2.70
N ARG A 331 -11.65 -6.25 -2.16
CA ARG A 331 -11.29 -5.77 -0.81
C ARG A 331 -10.93 -4.28 -0.74
N ILE A 332 -10.39 -3.71 -1.81
CA ILE A 332 -9.87 -2.33 -1.81
C ILE A 332 -10.94 -1.29 -2.09
N GLY A 333 -12.01 -1.64 -2.77
CA GLY A 333 -13.09 -0.71 -3.08
C GLY A 333 -14.37 -1.42 -3.50
N ALA A 334 -15.51 -0.82 -3.20
CA ALA A 334 -16.81 -1.27 -3.70
C ALA A 334 -16.98 -0.81 -5.14
N ARG A 335 -16.27 -1.43 -6.09
CA ARG A 335 -16.43 -1.15 -7.52
C ARG A 335 -17.86 -1.50 -7.96
N GLN A 336 -18.40 -0.71 -8.88
CA GLN A 336 -19.66 -1.00 -9.56
C GLN A 336 -19.48 -1.30 -11.04
N LYS A 337 -18.23 -1.22 -11.55
CA LYS A 337 -17.86 -1.40 -12.95
C LYS A 337 -16.69 -2.35 -13.08
N GLY A 338 -16.45 -2.86 -14.26
CA GLY A 338 -15.34 -3.71 -14.59
C GLY A 338 -13.98 -3.04 -14.32
N HIS A 339 -12.99 -3.85 -13.99
CA HIS A 339 -11.65 -3.36 -13.64
C HIS A 339 -10.66 -3.30 -14.82
N PHE A 340 -11.02 -3.90 -15.97
CA PHE A 340 -10.28 -3.75 -17.21
C PHE A 340 -11.04 -2.77 -18.11
N ALA A 341 -10.49 -1.57 -18.29
CA ALA A 341 -11.19 -0.49 -18.98
C ALA A 341 -10.38 0.07 -20.15
N LEU A 342 -11.04 0.27 -21.30
CA LEU A 342 -10.45 0.86 -22.49
C LEU A 342 -11.37 1.91 -23.08
N THR A 343 -10.84 3.07 -23.45
CA THR A 343 -11.58 4.11 -24.15
C THR A 343 -10.74 4.76 -25.25
N ASN A 344 -11.34 5.04 -26.41
CA ASN A 344 -10.74 5.81 -27.48
C ASN A 344 -11.21 7.28 -27.49
N CYS A 345 -12.01 7.68 -26.50
CA CYS A 345 -12.56 9.02 -26.39
C CYS A 345 -12.49 9.55 -24.96
N LEU A 346 -12.50 10.86 -24.84
CA LEU A 346 -12.70 11.59 -23.59
C LEU A 346 -14.06 12.30 -23.67
N ARG A 347 -14.86 12.18 -22.61
CA ARG A 347 -16.15 12.84 -22.53
C ARG A 347 -16.15 13.94 -21.46
N ASP A 348 -16.89 15.02 -21.72
CA ASP A 348 -17.15 16.05 -20.71
C ASP A 348 -18.20 15.59 -19.67
N GLY A 349 -18.48 16.44 -18.69
CA GLY A 349 -19.49 16.18 -17.66
C GLY A 349 -20.95 16.02 -18.18
N LEU A 350 -21.19 16.33 -19.45
CA LEU A 350 -22.46 16.14 -20.14
C LEU A 350 -22.47 14.91 -21.06
N GLY A 351 -21.40 14.12 -21.05
CA GLY A 351 -21.27 12.92 -21.88
C GLY A 351 -20.86 13.20 -23.34
N ARG A 352 -20.55 14.44 -23.72
CA ARG A 352 -20.16 14.79 -25.09
C ARG A 352 -18.69 14.46 -25.29
N VAL A 353 -18.37 13.90 -26.44
CA VAL A 353 -16.98 13.61 -26.83
C VAL A 353 -16.20 14.92 -27.06
N VAL A 354 -15.11 15.10 -26.35
CA VAL A 354 -14.22 16.28 -26.43
C VAL A 354 -12.89 15.98 -27.09
N SER A 355 -12.47 14.73 -27.09
CA SER A 355 -11.24 14.28 -27.76
C SER A 355 -11.33 12.80 -28.08
N THR A 356 -10.70 12.40 -29.20
CA THR A 356 -10.65 11.00 -29.64
C THR A 356 -9.27 10.65 -30.16
N GLU A 357 -8.80 9.43 -29.90
CA GLU A 357 -7.55 8.88 -30.42
C GLU A 357 -7.72 7.40 -30.75
N PRO A 358 -7.08 6.87 -31.79
CA PRO A 358 -7.17 5.46 -32.14
C PRO A 358 -6.70 4.54 -31.00
N LEU A 359 -7.45 3.45 -30.76
CA LEU A 359 -7.09 2.42 -29.81
C LEU A 359 -6.84 1.09 -30.50
N GLN A 360 -5.76 0.45 -30.12
CA GLN A 360 -5.47 -0.95 -30.46
C GLN A 360 -5.11 -1.71 -29.19
N CYS A 361 -5.82 -2.80 -28.89
CA CYS A 361 -5.48 -3.67 -27.77
C CYS A 361 -5.45 -5.14 -28.21
N SER A 362 -4.32 -5.80 -27.95
CA SER A 362 -4.18 -7.25 -28.13
C SER A 362 -4.05 -7.92 -26.77
N MET A 363 -4.82 -8.98 -26.53
CA MET A 363 -4.80 -9.75 -25.28
C MET A 363 -4.82 -11.24 -25.56
N THR A 364 -3.76 -11.96 -25.18
CA THR A 364 -3.61 -13.39 -25.47
C THR A 364 -3.17 -14.14 -24.21
N ASN A 365 -3.78 -15.29 -23.96
CA ASN A 365 -3.50 -16.18 -22.83
C ASN A 365 -3.66 -15.48 -21.46
N CYS A 366 -4.61 -14.58 -21.34
CA CYS A 366 -4.82 -13.79 -20.11
C CYS A 366 -6.02 -14.30 -19.30
N ILE A 367 -6.05 -13.93 -18.03
CA ILE A 367 -7.21 -14.09 -17.13
C ILE A 367 -7.68 -12.70 -16.72
N VAL A 368 -9.00 -12.43 -16.86
CA VAL A 368 -9.68 -11.24 -16.35
C VAL A 368 -10.81 -11.70 -15.44
N GLU A 369 -10.62 -11.55 -14.13
CA GLU A 369 -11.53 -12.10 -13.12
C GLU A 369 -11.74 -11.12 -11.95
N GLY A 370 -12.97 -11.06 -11.46
CA GLY A 370 -13.33 -10.23 -10.31
C GLY A 370 -14.76 -10.44 -9.85
N PRO A 371 -15.22 -9.68 -8.83
CA PRO A 371 -16.53 -9.87 -8.22
C PRO A 371 -17.70 -9.34 -9.06
N GLN A 372 -17.44 -8.57 -10.13
CA GLN A 372 -18.51 -8.06 -10.98
C GLN A 372 -18.89 -9.08 -12.05
N TRP A 373 -20.17 -9.07 -12.47
CA TRP A 373 -20.62 -9.88 -13.61
C TRP A 373 -20.08 -9.40 -14.95
N GLU A 374 -19.57 -8.16 -15.02
CA GLU A 374 -18.94 -7.55 -16.18
C GLU A 374 -17.62 -6.92 -15.73
N GLU A 375 -16.51 -7.55 -16.04
CA GLU A 375 -15.19 -7.05 -15.68
C GLU A 375 -14.51 -6.28 -16.83
N LEU A 376 -15.11 -6.25 -18.01
CA LEU A 376 -14.70 -5.42 -19.12
C LEU A 376 -15.50 -4.12 -19.16
N GLN A 377 -14.83 -2.99 -19.39
CA GLN A 377 -15.48 -1.70 -19.57
C GLN A 377 -14.91 -1.00 -20.80
N PHE A 378 -15.72 -0.89 -21.85
CA PHE A 378 -15.32 -0.23 -23.08
C PHE A 378 -16.20 1.00 -23.36
N ASP A 379 -15.56 2.13 -23.68
CA ASP A 379 -16.24 3.34 -24.15
C ASP A 379 -15.58 3.77 -25.47
N ALA A 380 -16.28 3.53 -26.58
CA ALA A 380 -15.79 3.77 -27.91
C ALA A 380 -16.60 4.83 -28.64
N ASP A 381 -15.91 5.78 -29.24
CA ASP A 381 -16.47 6.65 -30.28
C ASP A 381 -16.24 6.02 -31.65
N ALA A 382 -17.30 5.93 -32.45
CA ALA A 382 -17.26 5.27 -33.74
C ALA A 382 -16.49 6.07 -34.83
N GLY A 383 -16.16 7.33 -34.56
CA GLY A 383 -15.43 8.19 -35.49
C GLY A 383 -13.96 7.87 -35.64
N VAL A 384 -13.39 7.06 -34.73
CA VAL A 384 -11.97 6.63 -34.74
C VAL A 384 -11.84 5.15 -34.45
N PRO A 385 -10.77 4.48 -34.91
CA PRO A 385 -10.57 3.05 -34.71
C PRO A 385 -10.57 2.65 -33.23
N PHE A 386 -11.30 1.58 -32.91
CA PHE A 386 -11.30 0.88 -31.64
C PHE A 386 -11.11 -0.61 -31.91
N ASN A 387 -9.86 -1.04 -32.00
CA ASN A 387 -9.50 -2.39 -32.45
C ASN A 387 -9.11 -3.27 -31.29
N LEU A 388 -9.87 -4.34 -31.05
CA LEU A 388 -9.59 -5.38 -30.07
C LEU A 388 -9.21 -6.67 -30.79
N ASN A 389 -8.07 -7.24 -30.42
CA ASN A 389 -7.58 -8.54 -30.89
C ASN A 389 -7.32 -9.46 -29.67
N PHE A 390 -8.38 -10.12 -29.23
CA PHE A 390 -8.35 -10.99 -28.05
C PHE A 390 -8.44 -12.45 -28.48
N GLY A 391 -7.64 -13.33 -27.83
CA GLY A 391 -7.67 -14.76 -28.11
C GLY A 391 -7.15 -15.58 -26.94
N PHE A 392 -7.74 -16.76 -26.70
CA PHE A 392 -7.31 -17.68 -25.64
C PHE A 392 -7.29 -17.01 -24.26
N ASN A 393 -8.38 -16.43 -23.81
CA ASN A 393 -8.45 -15.79 -22.50
C ASN A 393 -9.57 -16.40 -21.66
N LEU A 394 -9.43 -16.38 -20.34
CA LEU A 394 -10.52 -16.61 -19.40
C LEU A 394 -11.03 -15.26 -18.93
N ILE A 395 -12.32 -14.97 -19.18
CA ILE A 395 -12.88 -13.64 -18.97
C ILE A 395 -14.25 -13.73 -18.29
N ARG A 396 -14.44 -12.93 -17.24
CA ARG A 396 -15.77 -12.68 -16.67
C ARG A 396 -16.45 -11.53 -17.36
N THR A 397 -17.50 -11.83 -18.12
CA THR A 397 -18.27 -10.82 -18.90
C THR A 397 -19.69 -11.27 -19.18
N ARG A 398 -20.61 -10.32 -19.27
CA ARG A 398 -21.99 -10.56 -19.76
C ARG A 398 -22.10 -10.51 -21.27
N ASN A 399 -21.07 -10.02 -21.95
CA ASN A 399 -21.09 -9.71 -23.37
C ASN A 399 -20.30 -10.73 -24.18
N GLU A 400 -20.61 -12.01 -23.98
CA GLU A 400 -20.05 -13.11 -24.76
C GLU A 400 -20.37 -12.90 -26.25
N GLY A 401 -19.35 -12.67 -27.08
CA GLY A 401 -19.49 -12.52 -28.53
C GLY A 401 -19.80 -11.10 -29.05
N GLY A 402 -19.96 -10.07 -28.18
CA GLY A 402 -20.20 -8.69 -28.62
C GLY A 402 -18.94 -8.03 -29.20
N TYR A 403 -18.02 -7.61 -28.33
CA TYR A 403 -16.72 -7.03 -28.75
C TYR A 403 -15.64 -8.07 -28.96
N LEU A 404 -15.87 -9.32 -28.53
CA LEU A 404 -14.89 -10.39 -28.56
C LEU A 404 -15.24 -11.37 -29.67
N PRO A 405 -14.46 -11.44 -30.75
CA PRO A 405 -14.63 -12.54 -31.72
C PRO A 405 -14.46 -13.87 -30.99
N ALA A 406 -15.37 -14.80 -31.24
CA ALA A 406 -15.48 -16.07 -30.58
C ALA A 406 -14.31 -17.03 -30.94
N SER A 407 -13.09 -16.71 -30.53
CA SER A 407 -11.94 -17.57 -30.75
C SER A 407 -11.31 -18.04 -29.45
N ASN A 408 -11.69 -19.24 -29.01
CA ASN A 408 -11.03 -19.98 -27.93
C ASN A 408 -11.00 -19.27 -26.57
N HIS A 409 -12.03 -18.47 -26.25
CA HIS A 409 -12.22 -17.90 -24.92
C HIS A 409 -12.94 -18.85 -23.98
N ILE A 410 -12.63 -18.76 -22.70
CA ILE A 410 -13.38 -19.36 -21.61
C ILE A 410 -14.13 -18.23 -20.91
N PHE A 411 -15.47 -18.28 -20.88
CA PHE A 411 -16.28 -17.25 -20.27
C PHE A 411 -16.87 -17.71 -18.95
N ASN A 412 -16.87 -16.80 -17.96
CA ASN A 412 -17.64 -16.91 -16.72
C ASN A 412 -17.37 -18.19 -15.90
N GLN A 413 -16.20 -18.79 -16.06
CA GLN A 413 -15.74 -19.87 -15.20
C GLN A 413 -14.79 -19.33 -14.14
N ASP A 414 -14.89 -19.87 -12.92
CA ASP A 414 -13.98 -19.53 -11.84
C ASP A 414 -12.58 -20.08 -12.16
N PRO A 415 -11.53 -19.25 -12.21
CA PRO A 415 -10.17 -19.71 -12.45
C PRO A 415 -9.59 -20.55 -11.31
N LEU A 416 -10.30 -20.73 -10.21
CA LEU A 416 -9.89 -21.49 -9.02
C LEU A 416 -8.50 -21.02 -8.51
N PHE A 417 -8.41 -19.77 -8.14
CA PHE A 417 -7.19 -19.23 -7.54
C PHE A 417 -6.94 -19.77 -6.11
N GLU A 418 -5.67 -20.01 -5.75
CA GLU A 418 -5.25 -20.64 -4.50
C GLU A 418 -5.75 -19.91 -3.25
N ALA A 419 -5.48 -18.60 -3.14
CA ALA A 419 -5.93 -17.77 -2.02
C ALA A 419 -6.06 -16.30 -2.44
N PRO A 420 -7.08 -15.94 -3.24
CA PRO A 420 -7.23 -14.58 -3.76
C PRO A 420 -7.41 -13.54 -2.66
N LEU A 421 -8.03 -13.89 -1.52
CA LEU A 421 -8.13 -13.01 -0.37
C LEU A 421 -6.76 -12.71 0.30
N ALA A 422 -5.75 -13.52 0.05
CA ALA A 422 -4.37 -13.26 0.47
C ALA A 422 -3.50 -12.69 -0.66
N GLY A 423 -4.09 -12.33 -1.82
CA GLY A 423 -3.36 -11.84 -3.00
C GLY A 423 -2.58 -12.94 -3.74
N ILE A 424 -2.97 -14.22 -3.57
CA ILE A 424 -2.32 -15.37 -4.21
C ILE A 424 -3.22 -15.85 -5.34
N TYR A 425 -2.81 -15.55 -6.57
CA TYR A 425 -3.55 -15.82 -7.80
C TYR A 425 -2.95 -16.97 -8.62
N ARG A 426 -2.29 -17.93 -7.97
CA ARG A 426 -1.87 -19.20 -8.59
C ARG A 426 -3.09 -20.08 -8.81
N LEU A 427 -3.03 -20.92 -9.85
CA LEU A 427 -4.10 -21.85 -10.17
C LEU A 427 -4.09 -23.06 -9.23
N GLN A 428 -5.27 -23.55 -8.87
CA GLN A 428 -5.45 -24.84 -8.18
C GLN A 428 -5.74 -25.96 -9.18
N ALA A 429 -5.63 -27.20 -8.71
CA ALA A 429 -6.05 -28.38 -9.45
C ALA A 429 -7.51 -28.26 -9.93
N GLY A 430 -7.75 -28.59 -11.19
CA GLY A 430 -9.08 -28.50 -11.81
C GLY A 430 -9.45 -27.11 -12.33
N SER A 431 -8.54 -26.12 -12.26
CA SER A 431 -8.77 -24.82 -12.87
C SER A 431 -9.08 -24.96 -14.37
N PRO A 432 -10.11 -24.26 -14.87
CA PRO A 432 -10.42 -24.23 -16.30
C PRO A 432 -9.35 -23.52 -17.14
N ALA A 433 -8.39 -22.85 -16.51
CA ALA A 433 -7.29 -22.13 -17.17
C ALA A 433 -6.10 -23.05 -17.50
N ILE A 434 -6.04 -24.27 -16.93
CA ILE A 434 -4.93 -25.21 -17.13
C ILE A 434 -4.96 -25.77 -18.56
N ASP A 435 -3.81 -25.78 -19.27
CA ASP A 435 -3.62 -26.30 -20.61
C ASP A 435 -4.55 -25.67 -21.67
N LYS A 436 -4.91 -24.39 -21.52
CA LYS A 436 -5.85 -23.69 -22.44
C LYS A 436 -5.20 -22.57 -23.23
N GLY A 437 -3.93 -22.31 -23.03
CA GLY A 437 -3.23 -21.25 -23.74
C GLY A 437 -2.92 -21.61 -25.20
N SER A 438 -2.83 -20.58 -26.03
CA SER A 438 -2.33 -20.71 -27.41
C SER A 438 -0.87 -21.14 -27.40
N THR A 439 -0.53 -22.06 -28.26
CA THR A 439 0.85 -22.53 -28.49
C THR A 439 1.67 -21.58 -29.38
N THR A 440 1.05 -20.52 -29.89
CA THR A 440 1.74 -19.52 -30.75
C THR A 440 2.61 -18.55 -29.95
N THR A 441 2.48 -18.49 -28.62
CA THR A 441 3.32 -17.65 -27.76
C THR A 441 4.60 -18.39 -27.38
N SER A 442 5.76 -17.76 -27.59
CA SER A 442 7.08 -18.34 -27.27
C SER A 442 7.54 -18.05 -25.84
N ILE A 443 6.61 -17.84 -24.91
CA ILE A 443 6.94 -17.52 -23.52
C ILE A 443 7.24 -18.81 -22.76
N SER A 444 8.50 -19.03 -22.40
CA SER A 444 8.98 -20.30 -21.83
C SER A 444 8.90 -20.39 -20.30
N GLN A 445 8.70 -19.26 -19.61
CA GLN A 445 8.60 -19.22 -18.15
C GLN A 445 7.42 -18.40 -17.68
N ASP A 446 6.91 -18.72 -16.51
CA ASP A 446 5.85 -17.96 -15.82
C ASP A 446 6.41 -16.76 -15.03
N LEU A 447 5.53 -16.02 -14.36
CA LEU A 447 5.89 -14.85 -13.51
C LEU A 447 6.98 -15.19 -12.48
N THR A 448 7.05 -16.43 -12.00
CA THR A 448 8.00 -16.87 -10.96
C THR A 448 9.27 -17.48 -11.52
N GLY A 449 9.40 -17.59 -12.84
CA GLY A 449 10.50 -18.26 -13.53
C GLY A 449 10.32 -19.77 -13.66
N PHE A 450 9.13 -20.31 -13.33
CA PHE A 450 8.81 -21.71 -13.56
C PHE A 450 8.59 -21.98 -15.06
N THR A 451 9.12 -23.10 -15.57
CA THR A 451 9.02 -23.43 -16.99
C THR A 451 7.58 -23.77 -17.36
N ARG A 452 7.08 -23.13 -18.42
CA ARG A 452 5.76 -23.45 -18.98
C ARG A 452 5.81 -24.74 -19.79
N THR A 453 4.76 -25.52 -19.69
CA THR A 453 4.55 -26.76 -20.46
C THR A 453 3.47 -26.55 -21.53
N ALA A 454 3.68 -27.06 -22.73
CA ALA A 454 2.69 -26.91 -23.81
C ALA A 454 1.59 -28.00 -23.75
N PRO A 455 0.30 -27.61 -23.84
CA PRO A 455 -0.24 -26.27 -23.97
C PRO A 455 -0.07 -25.47 -22.69
N ASN A 456 0.33 -24.20 -22.80
CA ASN A 456 0.55 -23.34 -21.64
C ASN A 456 -0.76 -23.05 -20.89
N ASP A 457 -0.67 -22.73 -19.62
CA ASP A 457 -1.81 -22.23 -18.86
C ASP A 457 -2.15 -20.78 -19.22
N LEU A 458 -3.39 -20.38 -18.98
CA LEU A 458 -3.80 -18.99 -19.05
C LEU A 458 -3.30 -18.22 -17.82
N GLY A 459 -3.04 -16.93 -18.02
CA GLY A 459 -2.56 -16.05 -16.97
C GLY A 459 -1.06 -16.11 -16.73
N CYS A 460 -0.63 -15.40 -15.69
CA CYS A 460 0.79 -15.19 -15.41
C CYS A 460 1.49 -16.34 -14.67
N TYR A 461 0.76 -17.34 -14.24
CA TYR A 461 1.30 -18.53 -13.55
C TYR A 461 1.05 -19.79 -14.36
N GLU A 462 1.98 -20.73 -14.24
CA GLU A 462 1.81 -22.11 -14.66
C GLU A 462 1.43 -22.95 -13.43
N TYR A 463 0.46 -23.85 -13.58
CA TYR A 463 0.05 -24.78 -12.53
C TYR A 463 1.18 -25.79 -12.20
N ARG A 464 1.29 -26.17 -10.91
CA ARG A 464 2.36 -27.04 -10.41
C ARG A 464 1.80 -28.30 -9.75
#